data_7a2501766853af2a4774c14f51e63f02
#
_entry.id   7a2501766853af2a4774c14f51e63f02
#
_cell.length_a   1.000
_cell.length_b   1.000
_cell.length_c   1.000
_cell.angle_alpha   90.00
_cell.angle_beta   90.00
_cell.angle_gamma   90.00
#
_symmetry.space_group_name_H-M   'P 1'
#
loop_
_entity.id
_entity.type
_entity.pdbx_description
1 polymer ?
#
loop_
_entity_poly.entity_id
_entity_poly.type
_entity_poly.pdbx_seq_one_letter_code
_entity_poly.pdbx_strand_id
1 'polypeptide(L)'
;VLVYNAFSAVRDGTFDQFKNYYSGNVDETDKFEGLNLLCMAMTNDDNPEEKLKIVHFLLQAGIDVNFVTKSEHRNALHYFYNCVWRPNPKFAMEITKLLVENGIDVNSVDKYGHVPLFYAVFDNDLDTKENEELYFYLLKAGSDYRLRDPFGKSIIGLCTRNQRED
;
A
#
# COMPACT_ATOMS: atom_id res chain seq x y z
N VAL A 1 14.18 14.92 -7.37
CA VAL A 1 13.90 14.86 -5.92
C VAL A 1 15.21 14.67 -5.18
N LEU A 2 15.37 15.31 -4.01
CA LEU A 2 16.59 15.20 -3.20
C LEU A 2 16.50 13.96 -2.30
N VAL A 3 17.41 13.00 -2.51
CA VAL A 3 17.55 11.81 -1.67
C VAL A 3 18.65 12.06 -0.63
N TYR A 4 18.33 11.96 0.66
CA TYR A 4 19.23 12.31 1.77
C TYR A 4 19.26 11.30 2.93
N ASN A 5 18.41 10.28 2.89
CA ASN A 5 18.39 9.16 3.85
C ASN A 5 17.67 7.94 3.24
N ALA A 6 17.62 6.82 3.98
CA ALA A 6 16.97 5.60 3.51
C ALA A 6 15.47 5.79 3.22
N PHE A 7 14.74 6.57 4.02
CA PHE A 7 13.31 6.83 3.83
C PHE A 7 13.03 7.65 2.55
N SER A 8 13.80 8.70 2.29
CA SER A 8 13.68 9.44 1.02
C SER A 8 14.10 8.59 -0.17
N ALA A 9 15.05 7.66 0.02
CA ALA A 9 15.50 6.77 -1.05
C ALA A 9 14.43 5.72 -1.40
N VAL A 10 13.76 5.10 -0.43
CA VAL A 10 12.69 4.13 -0.74
C VAL A 10 11.47 4.80 -1.34
N ARG A 11 11.21 6.07 -1.03
CA ARG A 11 10.10 6.83 -1.58
C ARG A 11 10.38 7.29 -3.01
N ASP A 12 11.50 7.98 -3.23
CA ASP A 12 11.75 8.76 -4.45
C ASP A 12 13.03 8.37 -5.21
N GLY A 13 13.87 7.51 -4.63
CA GLY A 13 15.20 7.21 -5.13
C GLY A 13 15.32 5.95 -5.98
N THR A 14 16.57 5.59 -6.26
CA THR A 14 16.94 4.33 -6.90
C THR A 14 17.36 3.30 -5.87
N PHE A 15 17.41 2.04 -6.27
CA PHE A 15 17.91 0.95 -5.41
C PHE A 15 19.35 1.18 -4.93
N ASP A 16 20.21 1.72 -5.80
CA ASP A 16 21.59 2.03 -5.41
C ASP A 16 21.65 3.17 -4.40
N GLN A 17 20.83 4.21 -4.57
CA GLN A 17 20.72 5.27 -3.56
C GLN A 17 20.22 4.72 -2.23
N PHE A 18 19.20 3.86 -2.26
CA PHE A 18 18.71 3.20 -1.05
C PHE A 18 19.82 2.40 -0.34
N LYS A 19 20.56 1.56 -1.07
CA LYS A 19 21.67 0.77 -0.48
C LYS A 19 22.73 1.65 0.18
N ASN A 20 23.02 2.82 -0.38
CA ASN A 20 24.01 3.76 0.17
C ASN A 20 23.57 4.35 1.53
N TYR A 21 22.27 4.51 1.75
CA TYR A 21 21.71 5.08 2.99
C TYR A 21 21.19 4.04 3.97
N TYR A 22 21.01 2.79 3.53
CA TYR A 22 20.45 1.73 4.37
C TYR A 22 21.42 1.37 5.51
N SER A 23 20.95 1.52 6.75
CA SER A 23 21.74 1.29 7.97
C SER A 23 21.98 -0.19 8.30
N GLY A 24 21.26 -1.11 7.62
CA GLY A 24 21.18 -2.53 8.01
C GLY A 24 20.05 -2.83 8.99
N ASN A 25 19.36 -1.81 9.53
CA ASN A 25 18.22 -2.01 10.41
C ASN A 25 16.91 -1.96 9.58
N VAL A 26 16.34 -3.13 9.33
CA VAL A 26 15.09 -3.25 8.55
C VAL A 26 13.85 -2.75 9.33
N ASP A 27 13.94 -2.75 10.67
CA ASP A 27 12.84 -2.35 11.57
C ASP A 27 12.84 -0.86 11.90
N GLU A 28 13.73 -0.07 11.28
CA GLU A 28 13.73 1.37 11.52
C GLU A 28 12.44 2.03 11.03
N THR A 29 11.99 3.04 11.79
CA THR A 29 10.85 3.87 11.43
C THR A 29 11.25 5.33 11.32
N ASP A 30 10.58 6.07 10.44
CA ASP A 30 10.80 7.50 10.35
C ASP A 30 10.32 8.22 11.63
N LYS A 31 10.91 9.40 11.91
CA LYS A 31 10.66 10.13 13.16
C LYS A 31 9.38 10.98 13.16
N PHE A 32 8.78 11.20 12.00
CA PHE A 32 7.66 12.12 11.83
C PHE A 32 6.32 11.38 11.88
N GLU A 33 6.16 10.36 11.06
CA GLU A 33 4.90 9.63 10.92
C GLU A 33 4.99 8.21 11.49
N GLY A 34 6.19 7.74 11.82
CA GLY A 34 6.43 6.40 12.34
C GLY A 34 6.23 5.30 11.29
N LEU A 35 6.44 5.63 10.00
CA LEU A 35 6.38 4.65 8.92
C LEU A 35 7.67 3.81 8.92
N ASN A 36 7.53 2.49 8.73
CA ASN A 36 8.69 1.69 8.38
C ASN A 36 9.07 1.92 6.90
N LEU A 37 10.21 1.38 6.47
CA LEU A 37 10.71 1.55 5.10
C LEU A 37 9.72 1.05 4.04
N LEU A 38 8.97 -0.02 4.32
CA LEU A 38 7.97 -0.57 3.40
C LEU A 38 6.76 0.37 3.24
N CYS A 39 6.20 0.86 4.35
CA CYS A 39 5.09 1.81 4.31
C CYS A 39 5.52 3.11 3.61
N MET A 40 6.73 3.62 3.87
CA MET A 40 7.26 4.79 3.19
C MET A 40 7.40 4.57 1.69
N ALA A 41 7.87 3.40 1.24
CA ALA A 41 7.97 3.07 -0.18
C ALA A 41 6.61 3.10 -0.89
N MET A 42 5.51 2.87 -0.16
CA MET A 42 4.15 2.81 -0.69
C MET A 42 3.44 4.17 -0.74
N THR A 43 4.10 5.27 -0.40
CA THR A 43 3.47 6.61 -0.41
C THR A 43 3.45 7.29 -1.78
N ASN A 44 4.10 6.73 -2.80
CA ASN A 44 4.00 7.13 -4.21
C ASN A 44 4.33 5.95 -5.14
N ASP A 45 4.15 6.13 -6.45
CA ASP A 45 4.50 5.16 -7.50
C ASP A 45 5.63 5.66 -8.42
N ASP A 46 6.44 6.60 -7.96
CA ASP A 46 7.62 7.06 -8.68
C ASP A 46 8.66 5.93 -8.82
N ASN A 47 9.34 5.89 -9.96
CA ASN A 47 10.37 4.90 -10.27
C ASN A 47 9.94 3.44 -10.02
N PRO A 48 8.85 2.96 -10.63
CA PRO A 48 8.22 1.68 -10.27
C PRO A 48 9.18 0.48 -10.32
N GLU A 49 10.08 0.41 -11.30
CA GLU A 49 11.07 -0.68 -11.41
C GLU A 49 12.08 -0.68 -10.25
N GLU A 50 12.56 0.51 -9.87
CA GLU A 50 13.48 0.66 -8.74
C GLU A 50 12.76 0.36 -7.41
N LYS A 51 11.51 0.81 -7.28
CA LYS A 51 10.67 0.54 -6.11
C LYS A 51 10.43 -0.96 -5.92
N LEU A 52 10.15 -1.71 -6.98
CA LEU A 52 10.03 -3.16 -6.91
C LEU A 52 11.33 -3.82 -6.42
N LYS A 53 12.50 -3.39 -6.91
CA LYS A 53 13.80 -3.89 -6.42
C LYS A 53 13.99 -3.61 -4.92
N ILE A 54 13.65 -2.40 -4.47
CA ILE A 54 13.73 -2.01 -3.06
C ILE A 54 12.80 -2.87 -2.21
N VAL A 55 11.54 -3.03 -2.61
CA VAL A 55 10.56 -3.82 -1.86
C VAL A 55 10.98 -5.28 -1.80
N HIS A 56 11.45 -5.88 -2.89
CA HIS A 56 12.01 -7.24 -2.87
C HIS A 56 13.16 -7.36 -1.87
N PHE A 57 14.09 -6.41 -1.86
CA PHE A 57 15.18 -6.41 -0.91
C PHE A 57 14.69 -6.33 0.54
N LEU A 58 13.75 -5.43 0.84
CA LEU A 58 13.19 -5.28 2.19
C LEU A 58 12.51 -6.56 2.68
N LEU A 59 11.72 -7.20 1.81
CA LEU A 59 11.05 -8.47 2.12
C LEU A 59 12.07 -9.59 2.38
N GLN A 60 13.14 -9.68 1.58
CA GLN A 60 14.23 -10.64 1.78
C GLN A 60 15.04 -10.36 3.06
N ALA A 61 15.17 -9.09 3.45
CA ALA A 61 15.81 -8.67 4.69
C ALA A 61 14.94 -8.93 5.94
N GLY A 62 13.69 -9.40 5.75
CA GLY A 62 12.80 -9.79 6.83
C GLY A 62 11.99 -8.64 7.43
N ILE A 63 11.73 -7.58 6.65
CA ILE A 63 10.83 -6.50 7.12
C ILE A 63 9.47 -7.08 7.51
N ASP A 64 8.90 -6.57 8.61
CA ASP A 64 7.53 -6.93 8.99
C ASP A 64 6.54 -6.40 7.94
N VAL A 65 6.06 -7.29 7.07
CA VAL A 65 5.09 -6.97 6.02
C VAL A 65 3.74 -6.55 6.60
N ASN A 66 3.43 -7.00 7.83
CA ASN A 66 2.20 -6.67 8.55
C ASN A 66 2.36 -5.52 9.55
N PHE A 67 3.48 -4.79 9.47
CA PHE A 67 3.65 -3.57 10.24
C PHE A 67 2.47 -2.61 10.00
N VAL A 68 1.93 -2.08 11.10
CA VAL A 68 0.92 -1.03 11.07
C VAL A 68 1.41 0.20 11.83
N THR A 69 1.16 1.38 11.29
CA THR A 69 1.54 2.63 11.95
C THR A 69 0.74 2.86 13.22
N LYS A 70 1.37 3.44 14.24
CA LYS A 70 0.71 3.72 15.54
C LYS A 70 -0.38 4.79 15.42
N SER A 71 -0.19 5.77 14.54
CA SER A 71 -1.10 6.91 14.37
C SER A 71 -2.37 6.57 13.60
N GLU A 72 -2.23 5.83 12.49
CA GLU A 72 -3.31 5.55 11.55
C GLU A 72 -3.76 4.08 11.56
N HIS A 73 -3.00 3.18 12.16
CA HIS A 73 -3.18 1.72 12.08
C HIS A 73 -3.18 1.20 10.63
N ARG A 74 -2.40 1.85 9.76
CA ARG A 74 -2.30 1.52 8.34
C ARG A 74 -1.10 0.63 8.05
N ASN A 75 -1.31 -0.41 7.25
CA ASN A 75 -0.23 -1.20 6.64
C ASN A 75 0.18 -0.64 5.27
N ALA A 76 1.15 -1.27 4.62
CA ALA A 76 1.69 -0.83 3.34
C ALA A 76 0.63 -0.71 2.22
N LEU A 77 -0.36 -1.63 2.15
CA LEU A 77 -1.43 -1.55 1.14
C LEU A 77 -2.36 -0.35 1.36
N HIS A 78 -2.67 0.00 2.61
CA HIS A 78 -3.44 1.21 2.89
C HIS A 78 -2.72 2.45 2.36
N TYR A 79 -1.41 2.55 2.62
CA TYR A 79 -0.62 3.68 2.11
C TYR A 79 -0.61 3.73 0.60
N PHE A 80 -0.38 2.61 -0.06
CA PHE A 80 -0.35 2.55 -1.51
C PHE A 80 -1.65 3.05 -2.13
N TYR A 81 -2.79 2.49 -1.73
CA TYR A 81 -4.07 2.85 -2.33
C TYR A 81 -4.60 4.23 -1.91
N ASN A 82 -4.21 4.74 -0.74
CA ASN A 82 -4.63 6.07 -0.29
C ASN A 82 -3.75 7.19 -0.85
N CYS A 83 -2.44 6.94 -1.04
CA CYS A 83 -1.50 7.98 -1.48
C CYS A 83 -1.34 8.07 -3.00
N VAL A 84 -1.68 7.02 -3.75
CA VAL A 84 -1.48 6.95 -5.20
C VAL A 84 -2.84 7.01 -5.90
N TRP A 85 -3.23 8.21 -6.34
CA TRP A 85 -4.57 8.45 -6.89
C TRP A 85 -4.79 7.84 -8.28
N ARG A 86 -3.78 7.86 -9.14
CA ARG A 86 -3.82 7.25 -10.47
C ARG A 86 -2.61 6.34 -10.67
N PRO A 87 -2.57 5.20 -9.99
CA PRO A 87 -1.46 4.29 -10.12
C PRO A 87 -1.36 3.74 -11.55
N ASN A 88 -0.14 3.46 -12.01
CA ASN A 88 0.02 2.62 -13.19
C ASN A 88 -0.59 1.24 -12.89
N PRO A 89 -1.62 0.76 -13.64
CA PRO A 89 -2.33 -0.48 -13.31
C PRO A 89 -1.41 -1.71 -13.24
N LYS A 90 -0.42 -1.78 -14.14
CA LYS A 90 0.57 -2.87 -14.14
C LYS A 90 1.41 -2.86 -12.86
N PHE A 91 1.94 -1.69 -12.49
CA PHE A 91 2.72 -1.55 -11.25
C PHE A 91 1.87 -1.83 -10.02
N ALA A 92 0.65 -1.30 -9.97
CA ALA A 92 -0.28 -1.55 -8.87
C ALA A 92 -0.55 -3.06 -8.68
N MET A 93 -0.74 -3.79 -9.77
CA MET A 93 -0.91 -5.23 -9.74
C MET A 93 0.36 -5.95 -9.25
N GLU A 94 1.54 -5.57 -9.78
CA GLU A 94 2.81 -6.19 -9.42
C GLU A 94 3.14 -6.00 -7.95
N ILE A 95 3.01 -4.77 -7.43
CA ILE A 95 3.30 -4.48 -6.02
C ILE A 95 2.29 -5.14 -5.09
N THR A 96 0.99 -5.15 -5.45
CA THR A 96 -0.04 -5.83 -4.67
C THR A 96 0.22 -7.33 -4.59
N LYS A 97 0.53 -7.98 -5.72
CA LYS A 97 0.90 -9.40 -5.74
C LYS A 97 2.09 -9.68 -4.85
N LEU A 98 3.15 -8.89 -4.99
CA LEU A 98 4.36 -9.04 -4.20
C LEU A 98 4.08 -9.00 -2.70
N LEU A 99 3.27 -8.03 -2.24
CA LEU A 99 2.92 -7.91 -0.82
C LEU A 99 2.01 -9.06 -0.35
N VAL A 100 0.99 -9.42 -1.14
CA VAL A 100 0.06 -10.52 -0.81
C VAL A 100 0.78 -11.87 -0.75
N GLU A 101 1.64 -12.16 -1.70
CA GLU A 101 2.45 -13.40 -1.73
C GLU A 101 3.44 -13.49 -0.55
N ASN A 102 3.80 -12.36 0.04
CA ASN A 102 4.61 -12.30 1.27
C ASN A 102 3.77 -12.18 2.55
N GLY A 103 2.45 -12.36 2.46
CA GLY A 103 1.57 -12.55 3.61
C GLY A 103 1.06 -11.27 4.25
N ILE A 104 0.95 -10.15 3.49
CA ILE A 104 0.30 -8.95 4.03
C ILE A 104 -1.17 -9.23 4.32
N ASP A 105 -1.65 -8.74 5.45
CA ASP A 105 -3.07 -8.83 5.81
C ASP A 105 -3.90 -7.85 4.97
N VAL A 106 -4.64 -8.40 4.00
CA VAL A 106 -5.55 -7.65 3.12
C VAL A 106 -6.80 -7.14 3.83
N ASN A 107 -7.05 -7.61 5.06
CA ASN A 107 -8.18 -7.23 5.91
C ASN A 107 -7.76 -6.44 7.16
N SER A 108 -6.50 -6.02 7.24
CA SER A 108 -6.05 -5.10 8.28
C SER A 108 -6.95 -3.87 8.30
N VAL A 109 -7.39 -3.46 9.49
CA VAL A 109 -8.35 -2.35 9.66
C VAL A 109 -7.62 -1.15 10.22
N ASP A 110 -7.73 -0.01 9.54
CA ASP A 110 -7.15 1.24 10.00
C ASP A 110 -8.00 1.91 11.10
N LYS A 111 -7.57 3.04 11.62
CA LYS A 111 -8.28 3.77 12.69
C LYS A 111 -9.66 4.27 12.29
N TYR A 112 -9.97 4.32 11.00
CA TYR A 112 -11.29 4.72 10.49
C TYR A 112 -12.22 3.53 10.26
N GLY A 113 -11.74 2.31 10.50
CA GLY A 113 -12.49 1.08 10.26
C GLY A 113 -12.44 0.59 8.82
N HIS A 114 -11.50 1.08 8.02
CA HIS A 114 -11.38 0.74 6.62
C HIS A 114 -10.25 -0.27 6.38
N VAL A 115 -10.50 -1.21 5.48
CA VAL A 115 -9.50 -2.15 4.93
C VAL A 115 -8.85 -1.57 3.67
N PRO A 116 -7.68 -2.09 3.22
CA PRO A 116 -7.02 -1.59 2.01
C PRO A 116 -7.91 -1.53 0.77
N LEU A 117 -8.78 -2.53 0.58
CA LEU A 117 -9.73 -2.55 -0.55
C LEU A 117 -10.65 -1.32 -0.59
N PHE A 118 -11.00 -0.75 0.57
CA PHE A 118 -11.79 0.49 0.62
C PHE A 118 -11.08 1.62 -0.14
N TYR A 119 -9.80 1.83 0.14
CA TYR A 119 -9.00 2.87 -0.50
C TYR A 119 -8.76 2.59 -1.99
N ALA A 120 -8.54 1.33 -2.35
CA ALA A 120 -8.43 0.93 -3.75
C ALA A 120 -9.68 1.25 -4.58
N VAL A 121 -10.87 1.20 -3.96
CA VAL A 121 -12.15 1.48 -4.64
C VAL A 121 -12.50 2.97 -4.62
N PHE A 122 -12.26 3.68 -3.50
CA PHE A 122 -12.80 5.04 -3.30
C PHE A 122 -11.78 6.15 -3.54
N ASP A 123 -10.49 5.91 -3.28
CA ASP A 123 -9.45 6.94 -3.44
C ASP A 123 -8.74 6.84 -4.79
N ASN A 124 -9.01 5.80 -5.57
CA ASN A 124 -8.44 5.60 -6.87
C ASN A 124 -9.28 6.30 -7.95
N ASP A 125 -8.63 7.12 -8.77
CA ASP A 125 -9.24 7.91 -9.86
C ASP A 125 -9.24 7.18 -11.23
N LEU A 126 -8.91 5.89 -11.24
CA LEU A 126 -9.02 5.05 -12.43
C LEU A 126 -10.43 4.49 -12.56
N ASP A 127 -10.87 4.27 -13.81
CA ASP A 127 -12.13 3.59 -14.07
C ASP A 127 -12.10 2.17 -13.51
N THR A 128 -13.26 1.67 -13.04
CA THR A 128 -13.39 0.30 -12.51
C THR A 128 -12.83 -0.74 -13.47
N LYS A 129 -13.04 -0.55 -14.78
CA LYS A 129 -12.53 -1.45 -15.82
C LYS A 129 -11.01 -1.52 -15.87
N GLU A 130 -10.31 -0.43 -15.57
CA GLU A 130 -8.84 -0.39 -15.52
C GLU A 130 -8.30 -1.11 -14.28
N ASN A 131 -9.09 -1.16 -13.19
CA ASN A 131 -8.74 -1.80 -11.92
C ASN A 131 -9.39 -3.17 -11.71
N GLU A 132 -10.20 -3.66 -12.64
CA GLU A 132 -10.98 -4.88 -12.50
C GLU A 132 -10.11 -6.08 -12.08
N GLU A 133 -8.98 -6.27 -12.73
CA GLU A 133 -8.06 -7.36 -12.41
C GLU A 133 -7.50 -7.24 -10.97
N LEU A 134 -7.18 -6.01 -10.52
CA LEU A 134 -6.70 -5.74 -9.17
C LEU A 134 -7.77 -6.07 -8.13
N TYR A 135 -9.01 -5.66 -8.37
CA TYR A 135 -10.12 -5.94 -7.45
C TYR A 135 -10.38 -7.43 -7.36
N PHE A 136 -10.44 -8.15 -8.49
CA PHE A 136 -10.59 -9.61 -8.49
C PHE A 136 -9.43 -10.30 -7.76
N TYR A 137 -8.21 -9.83 -7.94
CA TYR A 137 -7.06 -10.38 -7.24
C TYR A 137 -7.18 -10.21 -5.72
N LEU A 138 -7.53 -9.00 -5.25
CA LEU A 138 -7.72 -8.72 -3.82
C LEU A 138 -8.86 -9.55 -3.22
N LEU A 139 -9.99 -9.66 -3.91
CA LEU A 139 -11.11 -10.50 -3.49
C LEU A 139 -10.71 -11.98 -3.42
N LYS A 140 -9.96 -12.49 -4.40
CA LYS A 140 -9.42 -13.85 -4.41
C LYS A 140 -8.40 -14.08 -3.30
N ALA A 141 -7.64 -13.05 -2.93
CA ALA A 141 -6.71 -13.07 -1.79
C ALA A 141 -7.42 -13.01 -0.43
N GLY A 142 -8.75 -12.87 -0.42
CA GLY A 142 -9.58 -12.90 0.78
C GLY A 142 -9.99 -11.53 1.32
N SER A 143 -9.82 -10.44 0.56
CA SER A 143 -10.34 -9.13 0.98
C SER A 143 -11.85 -9.20 1.21
N ASP A 144 -12.30 -8.82 2.40
CA ASP A 144 -13.72 -8.86 2.77
C ASP A 144 -14.40 -7.51 2.55
N TYR A 145 -15.06 -7.37 1.41
CA TYR A 145 -15.85 -6.19 1.01
C TYR A 145 -17.10 -5.95 1.89
N ARG A 146 -17.45 -6.90 2.75
CA ARG A 146 -18.62 -6.84 3.66
C ARG A 146 -18.27 -6.21 5.01
N LEU A 147 -16.98 -6.10 5.33
CA LEU A 147 -16.55 -5.44 6.56
C LEU A 147 -17.15 -4.04 6.65
N ARG A 148 -17.63 -3.71 7.85
CA ARG A 148 -18.32 -2.45 8.10
C ARG A 148 -17.43 -1.51 8.89
N ASP A 149 -17.44 -0.25 8.50
CA ASP A 149 -16.83 0.83 9.26
C ASP A 149 -17.59 1.08 10.60
N PRO A 150 -17.06 1.94 11.49
CA PRO A 150 -17.73 2.31 12.74
C PRO A 150 -19.13 2.92 12.57
N PHE A 151 -19.48 3.38 11.37
CA PHE A 151 -20.82 3.90 11.03
C PHE A 151 -21.72 2.83 10.43
N GLY A 152 -21.29 1.57 10.42
CA GLY A 152 -22.04 0.43 9.89
C GLY A 152 -22.07 0.33 8.37
N LYS A 153 -21.21 1.07 7.65
CA LYS A 153 -21.17 1.07 6.19
C LYS A 153 -20.13 0.06 5.68
N SER A 154 -20.51 -0.73 4.70
CA SER A 154 -19.60 -1.59 3.93
C SER A 154 -19.22 -0.95 2.60
N ILE A 155 -18.19 -1.48 1.95
CA ILE A 155 -17.74 -1.02 0.61
C ILE A 155 -18.92 -1.05 -0.37
N ILE A 156 -19.67 -2.16 -0.44
CA ILE A 156 -20.87 -2.26 -1.29
C ILE A 156 -21.91 -1.20 -0.95
N GLY A 157 -22.21 -0.99 0.34
CA GLY A 157 -23.20 0.00 0.76
C GLY A 157 -22.80 1.45 0.42
N LEU A 158 -21.52 1.72 0.30
CA LEU A 158 -21.01 3.02 -0.15
C LEU A 158 -21.00 3.15 -1.67
N CYS A 159 -20.66 2.07 -2.41
CA CYS A 159 -20.71 2.05 -3.87
C CYS A 159 -22.13 2.35 -4.39
N THR A 160 -23.14 1.65 -3.87
CA THR A 160 -24.55 1.86 -4.25
C THR A 160 -25.03 3.29 -3.93
N ARG A 161 -24.60 3.87 -2.82
CA ARG A 161 -24.96 5.24 -2.46
C ARG A 161 -24.32 6.31 -3.38
N ASN A 162 -23.11 6.03 -3.86
CA ASN A 162 -22.36 6.95 -4.73
C ASN A 162 -22.57 6.70 -6.23
N GLN A 163 -23.55 5.84 -6.59
CA GLN A 163 -23.81 5.43 -7.98
C GLN A 163 -22.60 4.77 -8.68
N ARG A 164 -21.68 4.22 -7.93
CA ARG A 164 -20.65 3.32 -8.48
C ARG A 164 -21.24 1.91 -8.52
N GLU A 165 -22.15 1.68 -9.47
CA GLU A 165 -22.84 0.39 -9.66
C GLU A 165 -22.08 -0.55 -10.61
N ASP A 166 -20.91 -0.16 -11.07
CA ASP A 166 -20.04 -0.88 -11.99
C ASP A 166 -19.09 -1.90 -11.32
#